data_05f35810a7f814a648d4d7c7ae748a91
#
_entry.id   05f35810a7f814a648d4d7c7ae748a91
#
_cell.length_a   1.000
_cell.length_b   1.000
_cell.length_c   1.000
_cell.angle_alpha   90.00
_cell.angle_beta   90.00
_cell.angle_gamma   90.00
#
_symmetry.space_group_name_H-M   'P 1'
#
loop_
_entity.id
_entity.type
_entity.pdbx_description
1 polymer ?
#
loop_
_entity_poly.entity_id
_entity_poly.type
_entity_poly.pdbx_seq_one_letter_code
_entity_poly.pdbx_strand_id
1 'polypeptide(L)'
;MGLPSNFYGGNNMKKTLSIVLSLLFMGIFSPAFANTIKWSMPGDSLTLDPHAQNEGPTHMVSRQVYEGLVTPGINMEILPQLAESWKTTSDNTWIFTIRKGVKFHDGSDLTASDIAFSINRAKTAPSDMVDLIKNQHQH
;
A
#
# COMPACT_ATOMS: atom_id res chain seq x y z
N MET A 1 55.11 -36.04 -49.66
CA MET A 1 54.44 -34.76 -49.89
C MET A 1 53.31 -34.71 -48.89
N GLY A 2 53.54 -34.13 -47.71
CA GLY A 2 52.56 -34.06 -46.59
C GLY A 2 51.76 -32.74 -46.66
N LEU A 3 50.47 -32.83 -46.55
CA LEU A 3 49.60 -31.69 -46.47
C LEU A 3 49.56 -31.15 -45.00
N PRO A 4 49.57 -29.84 -44.74
CA PRO A 4 49.47 -29.30 -43.41
C PRO A 4 48.03 -29.30 -42.93
N SER A 5 47.73 -30.01 -41.84
CA SER A 5 46.51 -29.97 -41.14
C SER A 5 46.54 -28.81 -40.12
N ASN A 6 46.05 -27.64 -40.50
CA ASN A 6 45.78 -26.56 -39.56
C ASN A 6 44.29 -26.20 -39.62
N PHE A 7 43.48 -26.91 -38.83
CA PHE A 7 42.14 -26.48 -38.50
C PHE A 7 42.13 -25.89 -37.10
N TYR A 8 42.56 -24.62 -36.95
CA TYR A 8 42.37 -23.83 -35.74
C TYR A 8 41.08 -22.98 -35.87
N GLY A 9 39.92 -23.60 -35.74
CA GLY A 9 38.64 -22.90 -35.81
C GLY A 9 37.86 -22.80 -34.48
N GLY A 10 38.25 -23.60 -33.47
CA GLY A 10 37.39 -23.77 -32.27
C GLY A 10 37.42 -22.63 -31.24
N ASN A 11 38.52 -21.89 -31.14
CA ASN A 11 38.66 -20.86 -30.09
C ASN A 11 38.00 -19.51 -30.45
N ASN A 12 37.96 -19.20 -31.74
CA ASN A 12 37.38 -17.92 -32.19
C ASN A 12 35.84 -17.96 -32.13
N MET A 13 35.22 -19.10 -32.39
CA MET A 13 33.77 -19.28 -32.36
C MET A 13 33.22 -19.14 -30.93
N LYS A 14 33.94 -19.67 -29.91
CA LYS A 14 33.55 -19.50 -28.50
C LYS A 14 33.68 -18.05 -28.03
N LYS A 15 34.75 -17.35 -28.47
CA LYS A 15 34.96 -15.92 -28.16
C LYS A 15 33.87 -15.05 -28.80
N THR A 16 33.54 -15.31 -30.07
CA THR A 16 32.49 -14.58 -30.79
C THR A 16 31.10 -14.81 -30.16
N LEU A 17 30.78 -16.04 -29.78
CA LEU A 17 29.55 -16.40 -29.10
C LEU A 17 29.43 -15.71 -27.72
N SER A 18 30.53 -15.64 -26.96
CA SER A 18 30.59 -14.97 -25.67
C SER A 18 30.34 -13.45 -25.79
N ILE A 19 30.94 -12.83 -26.81
CA ILE A 19 30.75 -11.39 -27.08
C ILE A 19 29.32 -11.09 -27.50
N VAL A 20 28.73 -11.90 -28.37
CA VAL A 20 27.34 -11.74 -28.81
C VAL A 20 26.37 -11.92 -27.63
N LEU A 21 26.63 -12.91 -26.77
CA LEU A 21 25.78 -13.14 -25.55
C LEU A 21 25.91 -12.00 -24.55
N SER A 22 27.10 -11.41 -24.37
CA SER A 22 27.32 -10.24 -23.51
C SER A 22 26.60 -8.98 -24.05
N LEU A 23 26.61 -8.78 -25.37
CA LEU A 23 25.92 -7.66 -26.01
C LEU A 23 24.38 -7.82 -25.93
N LEU A 24 23.88 -9.06 -26.04
CA LEU A 24 22.44 -9.33 -25.80
C LEU A 24 22.01 -9.04 -24.35
N PHE A 25 22.85 -9.35 -23.37
CA PHE A 25 22.58 -9.08 -21.96
C PHE A 25 22.62 -7.58 -21.60
N MET A 26 23.44 -6.79 -22.29
CA MET A 26 23.51 -5.33 -22.13
C MET A 26 22.25 -4.60 -22.66
N GLY A 27 21.54 -5.19 -23.62
CA GLY A 27 20.31 -4.61 -24.20
C GLY A 27 19.06 -4.70 -23.32
N ILE A 28 19.10 -5.48 -22.22
CA ILE A 28 17.94 -5.73 -21.36
C ILE A 28 17.82 -4.69 -20.23
N PHE A 29 18.84 -3.89 -19.96
CA PHE A 29 18.79 -2.77 -19.03
C PHE A 29 18.18 -1.53 -19.70
N SER A 30 16.87 -1.56 -19.92
CA SER A 30 16.15 -0.33 -20.22
C SER A 30 16.20 0.57 -18.99
N PRO A 31 16.69 1.83 -19.09
CA PRO A 31 16.57 2.76 -17.98
C PRO A 31 15.09 2.95 -17.65
N ALA A 32 14.70 2.58 -16.45
CA ALA A 32 13.37 2.88 -15.95
C ALA A 32 13.27 4.39 -15.76
N PHE A 33 12.66 5.10 -16.70
CA PHE A 33 12.31 6.50 -16.54
C PHE A 33 11.19 6.57 -15.51
N ALA A 34 11.52 6.97 -14.28
CA ALA A 34 10.53 7.28 -13.28
C ALA A 34 9.75 8.53 -13.71
N ASN A 35 8.50 8.34 -14.09
CA ASN A 35 7.60 9.46 -14.35
C ASN A 35 7.24 10.13 -13.02
N THR A 36 7.59 11.39 -12.86
CA THR A 36 7.22 12.19 -11.70
C THR A 36 5.82 12.75 -11.89
N ILE A 37 4.89 12.37 -11.02
CA ILE A 37 3.57 12.99 -10.93
C ILE A 37 3.63 14.11 -9.89
N LYS A 38 3.28 15.34 -10.31
CA LYS A 38 3.14 16.49 -9.41
C LYS A 38 1.66 16.80 -9.26
N TRP A 39 1.20 16.93 -8.04
CA TRP A 39 -0.16 17.32 -7.70
C TRP A 39 -0.15 18.31 -6.55
N SER A 40 -1.19 19.12 -6.43
CA SER A 40 -1.33 20.09 -5.36
C SER A 40 -2.68 19.95 -4.67
N MET A 41 -2.72 20.32 -3.41
CA MET A 41 -3.91 20.36 -2.58
C MET A 41 -4.22 21.81 -2.18
N PRO A 42 -5.47 22.15 -1.85
CA PRO A 42 -5.86 23.50 -1.41
C PRO A 42 -5.28 23.88 -0.03
N GLY A 43 -4.69 22.96 0.71
CA GLY A 43 -4.04 23.16 1.99
C GLY A 43 -3.08 22.04 2.33
N ASP A 44 -2.26 22.24 3.35
CA ASP A 44 -1.36 21.22 3.88
C ASP A 44 -2.04 20.41 4.98
N SER A 45 -1.51 19.21 5.27
CA SER A 45 -1.94 18.39 6.40
C SER A 45 -1.49 19.03 7.72
N LEU A 46 -2.39 19.18 8.67
CA LEU A 46 -2.07 19.73 9.99
C LEU A 46 -1.36 18.72 10.89
N THR A 47 -1.55 17.43 10.61
CA THR A 47 -0.97 16.33 11.39
C THR A 47 -0.95 15.05 10.57
N LEU A 48 -0.13 14.09 10.98
CA LEU A 48 -0.16 12.71 10.47
C LEU A 48 -0.90 11.75 11.44
N ASP A 49 -1.42 12.26 12.57
CA ASP A 49 -2.25 11.45 13.47
C ASP A 49 -3.66 11.32 12.87
N PRO A 50 -4.12 10.10 12.50
CA PRO A 50 -5.41 9.90 11.84
C PRO A 50 -6.60 10.20 12.74
N HIS A 51 -6.40 10.39 14.05
CA HIS A 51 -7.46 10.67 15.02
C HIS A 51 -7.47 12.13 15.51
N ALA A 52 -6.52 12.97 15.09
CA ALA A 52 -6.34 14.29 15.66
C ALA A 52 -7.18 15.39 15.00
N GLN A 53 -7.53 15.25 13.73
CA GLN A 53 -8.17 16.31 12.94
C GLN A 53 -9.27 15.74 12.04
N ASN A 54 -10.32 16.57 11.80
CA ASN A 54 -11.43 16.23 10.90
C ASN A 54 -11.55 17.28 9.79
N GLU A 55 -10.52 17.39 8.96
CA GLU A 55 -10.51 18.32 7.82
C GLU A 55 -9.97 17.66 6.55
N GLY A 56 -10.35 18.22 5.38
CA GLY A 56 -10.13 17.61 4.08
C GLY A 56 -8.66 17.31 3.75
N PRO A 57 -7.73 18.28 3.81
CA PRO A 57 -6.32 18.07 3.48
C PRO A 57 -5.65 16.97 4.32
N THR A 58 -5.87 16.96 5.64
CA THR A 58 -5.35 15.90 6.51
C THR A 58 -5.92 14.52 6.15
N HIS A 59 -7.23 14.44 5.86
CA HIS A 59 -7.82 13.17 5.40
C HIS A 59 -7.26 12.70 4.07
N MET A 60 -6.99 13.60 3.13
CA MET A 60 -6.39 13.23 1.84
C MET A 60 -4.99 12.62 2.03
N VAL A 61 -4.17 13.19 2.90
CA VAL A 61 -2.84 12.64 3.22
C VAL A 61 -2.95 11.34 4.01
N SER A 62 -3.78 11.32 5.06
CA SER A 62 -3.94 10.14 5.91
C SER A 62 -4.38 8.90 5.14
N ARG A 63 -5.26 9.03 4.16
CA ARG A 63 -5.70 7.92 3.29
C ARG A 63 -4.63 7.37 2.37
N GLN A 64 -3.49 8.05 2.19
CA GLN A 64 -2.33 7.53 1.46
C GLN A 64 -1.45 6.62 2.33
N VAL A 65 -1.60 6.70 3.66
CA VAL A 65 -0.74 6.03 4.65
C VAL A 65 -1.49 5.01 5.47
N TYR A 66 -2.76 5.29 5.79
CA TYR A 66 -3.60 4.47 6.67
C TYR A 66 -4.78 3.86 5.91
N GLU A 67 -5.15 2.66 6.32
CA GLU A 67 -6.35 1.97 5.87
C GLU A 67 -7.43 1.98 6.97
N GLY A 68 -8.69 2.16 6.55
CA GLY A 68 -9.85 2.02 7.44
C GLY A 68 -10.42 0.61 7.45
N LEU A 69 -11.41 0.35 8.29
CA LEU A 69 -12.19 -0.89 8.23
C LEU A 69 -12.94 -1.00 6.90
N VAL A 70 -13.52 0.11 6.47
CA VAL A 70 -14.29 0.27 5.24
C VAL A 70 -13.90 1.58 4.56
N THR A 71 -14.23 1.72 3.29
CA THR A 71 -13.98 2.95 2.52
C THR A 71 -15.21 3.32 1.70
N PRO A 72 -15.50 4.61 1.47
CA PRO A 72 -16.55 5.01 0.54
C PRO A 72 -16.12 4.72 -0.90
N GLY A 73 -17.03 4.14 -1.67
CA GLY A 73 -16.90 4.01 -3.12
C GLY A 73 -17.31 5.29 -3.86
N ILE A 74 -17.22 5.24 -5.18
CA ILE A 74 -17.48 6.41 -6.05
C ILE A 74 -18.95 6.89 -5.99
N ASN A 75 -19.87 5.99 -5.71
CA ASN A 75 -21.30 6.28 -5.56
C ASN A 75 -21.73 6.40 -4.09
N MET A 76 -20.78 6.64 -3.19
CA MET A 76 -21.00 6.71 -1.73
C MET A 76 -21.41 5.38 -1.10
N GLU A 77 -21.33 4.26 -1.79
CA GLU A 77 -21.48 2.93 -1.23
C GLU A 77 -20.31 2.61 -0.28
N ILE A 78 -20.56 1.78 0.73
CA ILE A 78 -19.51 1.35 1.66
C ILE A 78 -18.84 0.09 1.12
N LEU A 79 -17.55 0.19 0.85
CA LEU A 79 -16.72 -0.89 0.32
C LEU A 79 -15.83 -1.51 1.39
N PRO A 80 -15.55 -2.82 1.32
CA PRO A 80 -14.60 -3.50 2.17
C PRO A 80 -13.18 -2.93 2.04
N GLN A 81 -12.45 -2.82 3.17
CA GLN A 81 -11.04 -2.48 3.18
C GLN A 81 -10.28 -3.42 4.14
N LEU A 82 -9.98 -3.06 5.40
CA LEU A 82 -9.44 -3.99 6.39
C LEU A 82 -10.50 -5.00 6.86
N ALA A 83 -11.78 -4.61 6.86
CA ALA A 83 -12.88 -5.55 7.06
C ALA A 83 -13.31 -6.12 5.71
N GLU A 84 -13.36 -7.45 5.59
CA GLU A 84 -13.88 -8.15 4.42
C GLU A 84 -15.40 -8.25 4.41
N SER A 85 -16.03 -8.20 5.58
CA SER A 85 -17.48 -8.19 5.76
C SER A 85 -17.87 -7.62 7.12
N TRP A 86 -19.14 -7.22 7.26
CA TRP A 86 -19.72 -6.77 8.52
C TRP A 86 -21.19 -7.11 8.58
N LYS A 87 -21.71 -7.17 9.81
CA LYS A 87 -23.14 -7.37 10.09
C LYS A 87 -23.54 -6.63 11.35
N THR A 88 -24.81 -6.26 11.42
CA THR A 88 -25.41 -5.79 12.67
C THR A 88 -26.10 -6.94 13.39
N THR A 89 -26.15 -6.87 14.73
CA THR A 89 -27.01 -7.68 15.58
C THR A 89 -28.24 -6.87 16.01
N SER A 90 -29.21 -7.53 16.66
CA SER A 90 -30.44 -6.89 17.17
C SER A 90 -30.19 -5.77 18.17
N ASP A 91 -29.01 -5.68 18.76
CA ASP A 91 -28.66 -4.77 19.85
C ASP A 91 -27.79 -3.59 19.39
N ASN A 92 -27.91 -3.14 18.12
CA ASN A 92 -27.07 -2.09 17.53
C ASN A 92 -25.54 -2.37 17.60
N THR A 93 -25.17 -3.63 17.73
CA THR A 93 -23.79 -4.07 17.75
C THR A 93 -23.33 -4.44 16.33
N TRP A 94 -22.22 -3.88 15.90
CA TRP A 94 -21.57 -4.22 14.62
C TRP A 94 -20.46 -5.23 14.84
N ILE A 95 -20.46 -6.28 14.03
CA ILE A 95 -19.41 -7.29 14.00
C ILE A 95 -18.68 -7.18 12.66
N PHE A 96 -17.40 -6.90 12.70
CA PHE A 96 -16.53 -6.83 11.52
C PHE A 96 -15.66 -8.08 11.45
N THR A 97 -15.62 -8.72 10.28
CA THR A 97 -14.67 -9.79 9.99
C THR A 97 -13.43 -9.16 9.37
N ILE A 98 -12.29 -9.29 10.03
CA ILE A 98 -11.04 -8.67 9.59
C ILE A 98 -10.34 -9.59 8.58
N ARG A 99 -9.85 -9.00 7.50
CA ARG A 99 -9.07 -9.68 6.45
C ARG A 99 -7.81 -10.30 7.06
N LYS A 100 -7.54 -11.56 6.71
CA LYS A 100 -6.34 -12.28 7.15
C LYS A 100 -5.12 -11.88 6.34
N GLY A 101 -3.93 -11.99 6.94
CA GLY A 101 -2.65 -11.79 6.27
C GLY A 101 -2.30 -10.33 5.95
N VAL A 102 -3.03 -9.37 6.53
CA VAL A 102 -2.66 -7.96 6.44
C VAL A 102 -1.45 -7.68 7.30
N LYS A 103 -0.50 -6.92 6.78
CA LYS A 103 0.74 -6.53 7.45
C LYS A 103 0.80 -5.03 7.68
N PHE A 104 1.38 -4.62 8.81
CA PHE A 104 1.86 -3.25 9.00
C PHE A 104 3.09 -2.97 8.12
N HIS A 105 3.48 -1.70 8.00
CA HIS A 105 4.66 -1.28 7.21
C HIS A 105 5.97 -1.85 7.73
N ASP A 106 6.04 -2.22 9.00
CA ASP A 106 7.20 -2.89 9.62
C ASP A 106 7.22 -4.41 9.42
N GLY A 107 6.19 -4.97 8.75
CA GLY A 107 6.04 -6.38 8.44
C GLY A 107 5.33 -7.19 9.52
N SER A 108 4.96 -6.61 10.66
CA SER A 108 4.17 -7.29 11.68
C SER A 108 2.73 -7.56 11.21
N ASP A 109 2.08 -8.58 11.79
CA ASP A 109 0.71 -8.92 11.43
C ASP A 109 -0.31 -8.00 12.09
N LEU A 110 -1.28 -7.52 11.31
CA LEU A 110 -2.46 -6.82 11.83
C LEU A 110 -3.40 -7.83 12.49
N THR A 111 -3.85 -7.48 13.71
CA THR A 111 -4.81 -8.27 14.49
C THR A 111 -6.09 -7.50 14.80
N ALA A 112 -7.14 -8.20 15.22
CA ALA A 112 -8.37 -7.57 15.70
C ALA A 112 -8.13 -6.71 16.96
N SER A 113 -7.11 -7.03 17.76
CA SER A 113 -6.71 -6.23 18.93
C SER A 113 -6.18 -4.86 18.54
N ASP A 114 -5.46 -4.75 17.44
CA ASP A 114 -4.93 -3.47 16.93
C ASP A 114 -6.07 -2.57 16.45
N ILE A 115 -7.07 -3.16 15.79
CA ILE A 115 -8.29 -2.43 15.41
C ILE A 115 -9.04 -1.91 16.65
N ALA A 116 -9.23 -2.78 17.66
CA ALA A 116 -9.88 -2.40 18.90
C ALA A 116 -9.10 -1.29 19.64
N PHE A 117 -7.76 -1.38 19.67
CA PHE A 117 -6.89 -0.34 20.21
C PHE A 117 -7.11 1.00 19.47
N SER A 118 -7.09 1.01 18.14
CA SER A 118 -7.29 2.22 17.34
C SER A 118 -8.65 2.89 17.62
N ILE A 119 -9.73 2.12 17.68
CA ILE A 119 -11.07 2.63 17.97
C ILE A 119 -11.13 3.21 19.40
N ASN A 120 -10.55 2.52 20.40
CA ASN A 120 -10.52 3.01 21.77
C ASN A 120 -9.66 4.26 21.90
N ARG A 121 -8.52 4.33 21.21
CA ARG A 121 -7.68 5.52 21.15
C ARG A 121 -8.46 6.72 20.58
N ALA A 122 -9.19 6.54 19.49
CA ALA A 122 -9.99 7.59 18.87
C ALA A 122 -11.06 8.17 19.80
N LYS A 123 -11.58 7.38 20.76
CA LYS A 123 -12.55 7.84 21.79
C LYS A 123 -11.91 8.70 22.88
N THR A 124 -10.62 8.59 23.10
CA THR A 124 -9.92 9.19 24.25
C THR A 124 -8.83 10.18 23.86
N ALA A 125 -8.39 10.18 22.62
CA ALA A 125 -7.40 11.13 22.13
C ALA A 125 -7.94 12.57 22.20
N PRO A 126 -7.12 13.56 22.56
CA PRO A 126 -7.51 14.95 22.45
C PRO A 126 -7.60 15.30 20.95
N SER A 127 -8.82 15.27 20.42
CA SER A 127 -9.03 15.46 18.99
C SER A 127 -10.44 15.93 18.69
N ASP A 128 -10.63 16.60 17.57
CA ASP A 128 -11.94 16.98 17.05
C ASP A 128 -12.82 15.77 16.69
N MET A 129 -12.21 14.58 16.56
CA MET A 129 -12.91 13.32 16.30
C MET A 129 -13.64 12.76 17.51
N VAL A 130 -13.22 13.09 18.73
CA VAL A 130 -13.83 12.60 19.98
C VAL A 130 -15.30 13.01 20.05
N ASP A 131 -15.62 14.23 19.69
CA ASP A 131 -16.99 14.75 19.74
C ASP A 131 -17.88 14.09 18.69
N LEU A 132 -17.36 13.77 17.51
CA LEU A 132 -18.08 13.02 16.49
C LEU A 132 -18.44 11.60 16.96
N ILE A 133 -17.49 10.92 17.61
CA ILE A 133 -17.70 9.55 18.10
C ILE A 133 -18.66 9.53 19.30
N LYS A 134 -18.55 10.49 20.23
CA LYS A 134 -19.42 10.59 21.41
C LYS A 134 -20.87 10.94 21.06
N ASN A 135 -21.08 11.81 20.10
CA ASN A 135 -22.40 12.26 19.70
C ASN A 135 -23.23 11.22 18.94
N GLN A 136 -22.61 10.16 18.42
CA GLN A 136 -23.32 9.04 17.78
C GLN A 136 -24.11 8.15 18.75
N HIS A 137 -23.90 8.29 20.06
CA HIS A 137 -24.61 7.50 21.09
C HIS A 137 -25.81 8.23 21.71
N GLN A 138 -26.20 9.40 21.21
CA GLN A 138 -27.31 10.22 21.79
C GLN A 138 -28.61 10.22 20.96
N HIS A 139 -28.73 9.35 19.95
CA HIS A 139 -29.93 9.21 19.12
C HIS A 139 -30.48 7.79 19.11
#